data_9da08e5dd6d20c01aa8e8798e1507a4b
#
_entry.id   9da08e5dd6d20c01aa8e8798e1507a4b
#
_cell.length_a   1.000
_cell.length_b   1.000
_cell.length_c   1.000
_cell.angle_alpha   90.00
_cell.angle_beta   90.00
_cell.angle_gamma   90.00
#
_symmetry.space_group_name_H-M   'P 1'
#
loop_
_entity.id
_entity.type
_entity.pdbx_description
1 polymer ?
#
loop_
_entity_poly.entity_id
_entity_poly.type
_entity_poly.pdbx_seq_one_letter_code
_entity_poly.pdbx_strand_id
1 'polypeptide(L)'
;MNIKIYGLVAMMAGAASLTSCDTDVEHIDVQKPYTFDETYFKNIRDFKKTDHEVSFAYYAAWAPVEGAVGFKDPASLGERLIGLPDSIDIVNLWMAVPMPDTHPVAYKDMKYCQEKLGTRFVMHADASHYRHKFEVDGVEYDMAGDSNVSDDVMEAYARWIMKQVNDAGLNGVDIDYEGWNETNIFRLVKILGQYWGPMGQNPDMLLIVDYFSAQPGSDCEPYCDYFVQQAYSDQTGGLRPSSRYPIEKQIFCEQFGKGFGPTGHNGMLLEYAKWEPGDGRRKGGCGVYYLDDNFLDVSGIPYNAFRQAIQIMNPAVPY
;
A
#
# COMPACT_ATOMS: atom_id res chain seq x y z
N MET A 1 72.19 -31.23 -35.81
CA MET A 1 72.55 -30.09 -34.93
C MET A 1 71.50 -28.98 -35.17
N ASN A 2 70.57 -28.83 -34.32
CA ASN A 2 69.60 -27.69 -34.15
C ASN A 2 68.29 -28.16 -33.58
N ILE A 3 68.35 -28.57 -32.29
CA ILE A 3 67.12 -28.89 -31.49
C ILE A 3 67.16 -28.05 -30.21
N LYS A 4 67.56 -26.80 -30.26
CA LYS A 4 67.58 -25.92 -29.06
C LYS A 4 66.92 -24.59 -29.20
N ILE A 5 66.18 -24.33 -30.27
CA ILE A 5 65.50 -23.00 -30.44
C ILE A 5 63.99 -23.05 -30.27
N TYR A 6 63.35 -24.21 -30.29
CA TYR A 6 61.88 -24.31 -30.14
C TYR A 6 61.38 -24.42 -28.71
N GLY A 7 62.29 -24.59 -27.75
CA GLY A 7 61.89 -24.68 -26.34
C GLY A 7 61.71 -23.33 -25.60
N LEU A 8 62.21 -22.20 -26.16
CA LEU A 8 62.20 -20.93 -25.49
C LEU A 8 61.02 -20.04 -25.91
N VAL A 9 60.38 -20.32 -27.02
CA VAL A 9 59.24 -19.55 -27.52
C VAL A 9 57.94 -20.06 -26.90
N ALA A 10 57.86 -21.31 -26.47
CA ALA A 10 56.68 -21.89 -25.83
C ALA A 10 56.49 -21.50 -24.36
N MET A 11 57.51 -20.96 -23.67
CA MET A 11 57.44 -20.54 -22.29
C MET A 11 57.10 -19.04 -22.12
N MET A 12 57.10 -18.24 -23.16
CA MET A 12 56.68 -16.84 -23.09
C MET A 12 55.21 -16.59 -23.49
N ALA A 13 54.53 -17.57 -24.06
CA ALA A 13 53.12 -17.49 -24.39
C ALA A 13 52.17 -17.88 -23.25
N GLY A 14 52.71 -18.44 -22.15
CA GLY A 14 51.92 -18.92 -21.01
C GLY A 14 51.81 -17.95 -19.85
N ALA A 15 52.48 -16.79 -19.89
CA ALA A 15 52.51 -15.85 -18.76
C ALA A 15 51.68 -14.58 -18.98
N ALA A 16 50.94 -14.48 -20.11
CA ALA A 16 50.16 -13.28 -20.44
C ALA A 16 48.65 -13.45 -20.26
N SER A 17 48.18 -14.53 -19.63
CA SER A 17 46.72 -14.78 -19.48
C SER A 17 46.23 -14.89 -18.03
N LEU A 18 46.98 -14.36 -17.05
CA LEU A 18 46.59 -14.39 -15.64
C LEU A 18 46.51 -13.01 -14.97
N THR A 19 46.32 -11.94 -15.75
CA THR A 19 46.07 -10.61 -15.16
C THR A 19 44.82 -10.01 -15.77
N SER A 20 43.69 -10.61 -15.52
CA SER A 20 42.40 -9.93 -15.60
C SER A 20 41.42 -10.65 -14.68
N CYS A 21 41.71 -10.73 -13.42
CA CYS A 21 40.69 -10.60 -12.41
C CYS A 21 40.66 -9.11 -12.10
N ASP A 22 39.83 -8.38 -12.84
CA ASP A 22 39.41 -7.07 -12.45
C ASP A 22 38.71 -7.25 -11.11
N THR A 23 39.38 -6.85 -10.03
CA THR A 23 38.83 -6.87 -8.66
C THR A 23 38.04 -5.59 -8.37
N ASP A 24 37.72 -4.85 -9.39
CA ASP A 24 36.73 -3.77 -9.24
C ASP A 24 35.37 -4.43 -9.09
N VAL A 25 35.05 -4.76 -7.85
CA VAL A 25 33.68 -4.99 -7.45
C VAL A 25 32.96 -3.68 -7.73
N GLU A 26 32.16 -3.66 -8.80
CA GLU A 26 31.28 -2.54 -9.06
C GLU A 26 30.47 -2.32 -7.78
N HIS A 27 30.68 -1.18 -7.15
CA HIS A 27 29.84 -0.79 -6.04
C HIS A 27 28.43 -0.61 -6.58
N ILE A 28 27.50 -1.47 -6.14
CA ILE A 28 26.09 -1.29 -6.42
C ILE A 28 25.68 0.03 -5.74
N ASP A 29 25.50 1.08 -6.52
CA ASP A 29 24.96 2.32 -6.02
C ASP A 29 23.51 2.07 -5.58
N VAL A 30 23.28 2.17 -4.28
CA VAL A 30 21.93 2.12 -3.73
C VAL A 30 21.16 3.31 -4.30
N GLN A 31 20.03 3.02 -4.96
CA GLN A 31 19.16 4.06 -5.50
C GLN A 31 18.77 5.04 -4.38
N LYS A 32 19.02 6.31 -4.64
CA LYS A 32 18.61 7.38 -3.72
C LYS A 32 17.30 7.98 -4.20
N PRO A 33 16.39 8.33 -3.29
CA PRO A 33 15.18 9.03 -3.66
C PRO A 33 15.52 10.40 -4.30
N TYR A 34 14.65 10.84 -5.21
CA TYR A 34 14.74 12.20 -5.73
C TYR A 34 14.62 13.21 -4.58
N THR A 35 15.47 14.22 -4.59
CA THR A 35 15.36 15.34 -3.63
C THR A 35 14.71 16.53 -4.32
N PHE A 36 13.64 17.02 -3.71
CA PHE A 36 12.95 18.23 -4.15
C PHE A 36 13.17 19.35 -3.12
N ASP A 37 12.87 20.58 -3.50
CA ASP A 37 12.91 21.71 -2.57
C ASP A 37 11.69 21.71 -1.62
N GLU A 38 11.75 22.51 -0.57
CA GLU A 38 10.67 22.59 0.43
C GLU A 38 9.38 23.20 -0.17
N THR A 39 9.45 23.98 -1.24
CA THR A 39 8.27 24.50 -1.93
C THR A 39 7.48 23.38 -2.60
N TYR A 40 8.20 22.47 -3.25
CA TYR A 40 7.58 21.27 -3.85
C TYR A 40 6.86 20.44 -2.80
N PHE A 41 7.53 20.11 -1.69
CA PHE A 41 6.93 19.32 -0.61
C PHE A 41 5.72 20.03 0.01
N LYS A 42 5.80 21.33 0.19
CA LYS A 42 4.67 22.12 0.69
C LYS A 42 3.47 22.04 -0.27
N ASN A 43 3.71 22.20 -1.57
CA ASN A 43 2.64 22.17 -2.57
C ASN A 43 1.94 20.81 -2.61
N ILE A 44 2.69 19.70 -2.54
CA ILE A 44 2.11 18.34 -2.46
C ILE A 44 1.26 18.19 -1.20
N ARG A 45 1.76 18.58 -0.03
CA ARG A 45 1.00 18.51 1.22
C ARG A 45 -0.25 19.40 1.20
N ASP A 46 -0.16 20.57 0.60
CA ASP A 46 -1.31 21.48 0.50
C ASP A 46 -2.36 20.93 -0.46
N PHE A 47 -1.93 20.35 -1.60
CA PHE A 47 -2.84 19.66 -2.52
C PHE A 47 -3.60 18.53 -1.82
N LYS A 48 -2.91 17.66 -1.08
CA LYS A 48 -3.52 16.52 -0.36
C LYS A 48 -4.51 16.93 0.74
N LYS A 49 -4.56 18.20 1.12
CA LYS A 49 -5.56 18.76 2.03
C LYS A 49 -6.78 19.34 1.34
N THR A 50 -6.72 19.49 0.01
CA THR A 50 -7.87 19.97 -0.76
C THR A 50 -8.92 18.89 -0.94
N ASP A 51 -10.11 19.29 -1.36
CA ASP A 51 -11.13 18.36 -1.83
C ASP A 51 -10.77 17.85 -3.23
N HIS A 52 -10.35 16.57 -3.33
CA HIS A 52 -9.89 15.93 -4.57
C HIS A 52 -10.23 14.44 -4.55
N GLU A 53 -10.09 13.76 -5.67
CA GLU A 53 -10.22 12.31 -5.74
C GLU A 53 -8.97 11.63 -5.19
N VAL A 54 -9.10 10.87 -4.10
CA VAL A 54 -7.94 10.26 -3.44
C VAL A 54 -7.39 9.06 -4.22
N SER A 55 -6.09 8.93 -4.22
CA SER A 55 -5.37 7.77 -4.71
C SER A 55 -5.06 6.81 -3.56
N PHE A 56 -5.42 5.53 -3.73
CA PHE A 56 -5.32 4.50 -2.71
C PHE A 56 -4.53 3.30 -3.22
N ALA A 57 -3.67 2.70 -2.40
CA ALA A 57 -2.99 1.46 -2.78
C ALA A 57 -2.70 0.54 -1.60
N TYR A 58 -2.83 -0.77 -1.84
CA TYR A 58 -2.26 -1.81 -1.01
C TYR A 58 -0.83 -2.07 -1.48
N TYR A 59 0.10 -2.03 -0.54
CA TYR A 59 1.52 -2.15 -0.84
C TYR A 59 2.23 -3.01 0.21
N ALA A 60 2.87 -4.09 -0.24
CA ALA A 60 3.49 -5.10 0.61
C ALA A 60 5.00 -5.32 0.35
N ALA A 61 5.56 -4.82 -0.73
CA ALA A 61 6.95 -5.12 -1.13
C ALA A 61 8.00 -4.67 -0.10
N TRP A 62 7.66 -3.77 0.81
CA TRP A 62 8.50 -3.33 1.91
C TRP A 62 8.67 -4.38 3.03
N ALA A 63 7.72 -5.32 3.12
CA ALA A 63 7.71 -6.36 4.15
C ALA A 63 8.59 -7.54 3.75
N PRO A 64 9.17 -8.28 4.71
CA PRO A 64 9.89 -9.52 4.39
C PRO A 64 8.92 -10.54 3.78
N VAL A 65 9.43 -11.31 2.83
CA VAL A 65 8.68 -12.42 2.23
C VAL A 65 8.37 -13.45 3.31
N GLU A 66 7.15 -13.96 3.34
CA GLU A 66 6.72 -15.01 4.27
C GLU A 66 7.69 -16.21 4.24
N GLY A 67 8.14 -16.64 5.42
CA GLY A 67 9.10 -17.72 5.57
C GLY A 67 10.57 -17.34 5.37
N ALA A 68 10.89 -16.08 5.02
CA ALA A 68 12.26 -15.62 5.00
C ALA A 68 12.83 -15.52 6.43
N VAL A 69 14.06 -16.01 6.61
CA VAL A 69 14.78 -15.93 7.90
C VAL A 69 15.58 -14.63 7.92
N GLY A 70 15.22 -13.73 8.82
CA GLY A 70 15.89 -12.45 9.02
C GLY A 70 15.39 -11.35 8.07
N PHE A 71 15.49 -10.11 8.54
CA PHE A 71 15.16 -8.92 7.76
C PHE A 71 16.38 -8.49 6.94
N LYS A 72 16.14 -8.15 5.67
CA LYS A 72 17.14 -7.54 4.81
C LYS A 72 16.58 -6.22 4.29
N ASP A 73 17.34 -5.15 4.48
CA ASP A 73 16.98 -3.85 3.94
C ASP A 73 16.84 -3.91 2.42
N PRO A 74 15.71 -3.45 1.86
CA PRO A 74 15.51 -3.45 0.42
C PRO A 74 16.47 -2.47 -0.27
N ALA A 75 17.06 -2.89 -1.38
CA ALA A 75 17.99 -2.09 -2.18
C ALA A 75 17.29 -1.30 -3.29
N SER A 76 16.15 -1.82 -3.77
CA SER A 76 15.37 -1.23 -4.87
C SER A 76 14.32 -0.25 -4.35
N LEU A 77 14.12 0.86 -5.05
CA LEU A 77 12.99 1.77 -4.77
C LEU A 77 11.62 1.09 -4.97
N GLY A 78 11.53 0.03 -5.77
CA GLY A 78 10.31 -0.77 -5.91
C GLY A 78 9.91 -1.54 -4.65
N GLU A 79 10.86 -1.72 -3.73
CA GLU A 79 10.66 -2.40 -2.45
C GLU A 79 10.64 -1.42 -1.28
N ARG A 80 10.63 -0.11 -1.53
CA ARG A 80 10.72 0.92 -0.50
C ARG A 80 9.53 1.86 -0.53
N LEU A 81 9.03 2.23 0.65
CA LEU A 81 7.90 3.17 0.77
C LEU A 81 8.22 4.56 0.17
N ILE A 82 9.48 5.02 0.23
CA ILE A 82 9.89 6.27 -0.43
C ILE A 82 9.97 6.16 -1.96
N GLY A 83 9.88 4.96 -2.52
CA GLY A 83 9.83 4.75 -3.98
C GLY A 83 8.44 4.90 -4.57
N LEU A 84 7.40 4.93 -3.73
CA LEU A 84 6.02 5.14 -4.15
C LEU A 84 5.84 6.52 -4.83
N PRO A 85 4.81 6.68 -5.68
CA PRO A 85 4.47 8.00 -6.20
C PRO A 85 4.28 9.02 -5.07
N ASP A 86 4.92 10.17 -5.18
CA ASP A 86 4.83 11.25 -4.20
C ASP A 86 3.40 11.82 -4.04
N SER A 87 2.61 11.71 -5.09
CA SER A 87 1.20 12.11 -5.14
C SER A 87 0.23 11.10 -4.56
N ILE A 88 0.68 9.90 -4.12
CA ILE A 88 -0.21 8.94 -3.48
C ILE A 88 -0.74 9.49 -2.15
N ASP A 89 -2.06 9.37 -1.94
CA ASP A 89 -2.73 9.90 -0.75
C ASP A 89 -2.73 8.90 0.40
N ILE A 90 -3.19 7.68 0.15
CA ILE A 90 -3.39 6.65 1.18
C ILE A 90 -2.70 5.36 0.76
N VAL A 91 -1.91 4.79 1.67
CA VAL A 91 -1.26 3.49 1.52
C VAL A 91 -1.74 2.55 2.61
N ASN A 92 -2.38 1.45 2.23
CA ASN A 92 -2.66 0.32 3.10
C ASN A 92 -1.39 -0.55 3.20
N LEU A 93 -0.91 -0.75 4.42
CA LEU A 93 0.24 -1.60 4.74
C LEU A 93 -0.22 -3.05 4.89
N TRP A 94 -0.47 -3.68 3.77
CA TRP A 94 -1.22 -4.94 3.69
C TRP A 94 -0.59 -6.12 4.44
N MET A 95 0.71 -6.26 4.54
CA MET A 95 1.31 -7.49 5.12
C MET A 95 1.73 -7.36 6.57
N ALA A 96 2.04 -6.18 7.04
CA ALA A 96 2.52 -5.93 8.39
C ALA A 96 2.53 -4.43 8.71
N VAL A 97 2.87 -4.09 9.95
CA VAL A 97 3.09 -2.70 10.38
C VAL A 97 4.58 -2.49 10.61
N PRO A 98 5.23 -1.52 9.93
CA PRO A 98 6.64 -1.26 10.14
C PRO A 98 6.89 -0.63 11.52
N MET A 99 7.77 -1.25 12.30
CA MET A 99 8.20 -0.77 13.61
C MET A 99 9.68 -0.41 13.58
N PRO A 100 10.15 0.54 14.40
CA PRO A 100 11.52 1.02 14.35
C PRO A 100 12.57 -0.04 14.68
N ASP A 101 12.21 -1.04 15.47
CA ASP A 101 13.08 -2.14 15.91
C ASP A 101 13.06 -3.35 14.95
N THR A 102 11.93 -3.61 14.29
CA THR A 102 11.79 -4.76 13.39
C THR A 102 11.97 -4.41 11.92
N HIS A 103 11.58 -3.20 11.50
CA HIS A 103 11.65 -2.74 10.10
C HIS A 103 12.17 -1.30 9.99
N PRO A 104 13.42 -1.02 10.44
CA PRO A 104 13.91 0.35 10.62
C PRO A 104 13.92 1.17 9.33
N VAL A 105 14.21 0.55 8.17
CA VAL A 105 14.21 1.25 6.88
C VAL A 105 12.78 1.61 6.47
N ALA A 106 11.86 0.65 6.49
CA ALA A 106 10.46 0.90 6.14
C ALA A 106 9.81 1.92 7.09
N TYR A 107 10.10 1.84 8.38
CA TYR A 107 9.62 2.81 9.37
C TYR A 107 10.12 4.23 9.05
N LYS A 108 11.42 4.38 8.77
CA LYS A 108 12.01 5.66 8.40
C LYS A 108 11.43 6.21 7.09
N ASP A 109 11.24 5.37 6.09
CA ASP A 109 10.62 5.72 4.83
C ASP A 109 9.17 6.20 5.03
N MET A 110 8.40 5.46 5.83
CA MET A 110 7.02 5.84 6.16
C MET A 110 6.95 7.22 6.81
N LYS A 111 7.80 7.45 7.83
CA LYS A 111 7.86 8.77 8.50
C LYS A 111 8.23 9.88 7.54
N TYR A 112 9.21 9.65 6.67
CA TYR A 112 9.57 10.63 5.63
C TYR A 112 8.38 10.96 4.72
N CYS A 113 7.67 9.95 4.23
CA CYS A 113 6.51 10.15 3.37
C CYS A 113 5.36 10.88 4.10
N GLN A 114 5.11 10.55 5.38
CA GLN A 114 4.14 11.28 6.19
C GLN A 114 4.50 12.75 6.34
N GLU A 115 5.75 13.05 6.73
CA GLU A 115 6.20 14.40 7.06
C GLU A 115 6.41 15.28 5.82
N LYS A 116 7.05 14.73 4.78
CA LYS A 116 7.44 15.49 3.59
C LYS A 116 6.36 15.49 2.52
N LEU A 117 5.70 14.37 2.27
CA LEU A 117 4.74 14.20 1.19
C LEU A 117 3.28 14.29 1.66
N GLY A 118 3.02 14.18 2.95
CA GLY A 118 1.65 14.13 3.48
C GLY A 118 0.90 12.84 3.12
N THR A 119 1.63 11.79 2.75
CA THR A 119 1.04 10.47 2.50
C THR A 119 0.54 9.87 3.80
N ARG A 120 -0.67 9.33 3.80
CA ARG A 120 -1.27 8.69 4.96
C ARG A 120 -1.11 7.18 4.85
N PHE A 121 -0.63 6.55 5.92
CA PHE A 121 -0.46 5.10 6.01
C PHE A 121 -1.48 4.53 6.98
N VAL A 122 -2.19 3.51 6.54
CA VAL A 122 -3.21 2.83 7.35
C VAL A 122 -2.83 1.37 7.58
N MET A 123 -3.18 0.86 8.76
CA MET A 123 -3.06 -0.55 9.07
C MET A 123 -4.13 -1.33 8.31
N HIS A 124 -3.79 -2.48 7.78
CA HIS A 124 -4.75 -3.48 7.33
C HIS A 124 -5.25 -4.30 8.53
N ALA A 125 -6.56 -4.41 8.69
CA ALA A 125 -7.17 -5.17 9.77
C ALA A 125 -8.25 -6.11 9.24
N ASP A 126 -8.15 -7.41 9.56
CA ASP A 126 -9.08 -8.42 9.08
C ASP A 126 -10.45 -8.34 9.78
N ALA A 127 -11.50 -8.39 8.98
CA ALA A 127 -12.87 -8.66 9.39
C ALA A 127 -13.42 -9.85 8.57
N SER A 128 -12.67 -10.95 8.59
CA SER A 128 -12.87 -12.13 7.75
C SER A 128 -13.30 -13.37 8.55
N HIS A 129 -13.61 -14.46 7.84
CA HIS A 129 -13.92 -15.77 8.43
C HIS A 129 -12.71 -16.48 9.04
N TYR A 130 -11.49 -15.99 8.81
CA TYR A 130 -10.29 -16.64 9.29
C TYR A 130 -10.17 -16.52 10.78
N ARG A 131 -9.72 -17.61 11.40
CA ARG A 131 -9.40 -17.61 12.82
C ARG A 131 -8.22 -16.70 13.08
N HIS A 132 -8.44 -15.65 13.85
CA HIS A 132 -7.45 -14.67 14.19
C HIS A 132 -7.13 -14.72 15.69
N LYS A 133 -5.87 -14.98 16.02
CA LYS A 133 -5.37 -14.87 17.40
C LYS A 133 -4.57 -13.60 17.56
N PHE A 134 -4.83 -12.89 18.61
CA PHE A 134 -4.14 -11.65 18.93
C PHE A 134 -3.94 -11.50 20.44
N GLU A 135 -2.94 -10.73 20.83
CA GLU A 135 -2.66 -10.41 22.23
C GLU A 135 -2.75 -8.90 22.45
N VAL A 136 -3.48 -8.50 23.46
CA VAL A 136 -3.56 -7.12 23.91
C VAL A 136 -3.66 -7.10 25.45
N ASP A 137 -2.93 -6.17 26.07
CA ASP A 137 -2.88 -6.01 27.52
C ASP A 137 -2.42 -7.30 28.28
N GLY A 138 -1.59 -8.13 27.62
CA GLY A 138 -1.09 -9.40 28.18
C GLY A 138 -2.10 -10.53 28.19
N VAL A 139 -3.22 -10.39 27.46
CA VAL A 139 -4.25 -11.41 27.31
C VAL A 139 -4.34 -11.85 25.87
N GLU A 140 -4.23 -13.16 25.62
CA GLU A 140 -4.49 -13.77 24.31
C GLU A 140 -5.99 -13.93 24.09
N TYR A 141 -6.47 -13.49 22.92
CA TYR A 141 -7.83 -13.64 22.44
C TYR A 141 -7.84 -14.49 21.17
N ASP A 142 -8.90 -15.26 21.01
CA ASP A 142 -9.14 -16.06 19.82
C ASP A 142 -10.45 -15.60 19.19
N MET A 143 -10.32 -14.83 18.11
CA MET A 143 -11.45 -14.46 17.29
C MET A 143 -11.63 -15.53 16.22
N ALA A 144 -12.45 -16.54 16.55
CA ALA A 144 -12.99 -17.44 15.53
C ALA A 144 -13.85 -16.59 14.61
N GLY A 145 -13.63 -16.69 13.30
CA GLY A 145 -14.34 -15.90 12.28
C GLY A 145 -15.84 -16.15 12.23
N ASP A 146 -16.50 -16.02 13.35
CA ASP A 146 -17.81 -16.53 13.61
C ASP A 146 -18.87 -15.43 13.64
N SER A 147 -20.12 -15.82 13.36
CA SER A 147 -21.26 -14.92 13.40
C SER A 147 -21.57 -14.33 14.78
N ASN A 148 -20.89 -14.79 15.84
CA ASN A 148 -21.17 -14.43 17.23
C ASN A 148 -19.92 -14.03 18.02
N VAL A 149 -19.13 -13.08 17.52
CA VAL A 149 -18.03 -12.50 18.29
C VAL A 149 -18.60 -11.82 19.55
N SER A 150 -18.13 -12.24 20.75
CA SER A 150 -18.57 -11.64 22.00
C SER A 150 -18.12 -10.18 22.15
N ASP A 151 -18.79 -9.41 23.01
CA ASP A 151 -18.50 -7.99 23.17
C ASP A 151 -17.08 -7.74 23.69
N ASP A 152 -16.62 -8.53 24.64
CA ASP A 152 -15.28 -8.46 25.21
C ASP A 152 -14.17 -8.75 24.19
N VAL A 153 -14.37 -9.75 23.30
CA VAL A 153 -13.44 -10.04 22.20
C VAL A 153 -13.44 -8.91 21.17
N MET A 154 -14.61 -8.38 20.81
CA MET A 154 -14.74 -7.28 19.87
C MET A 154 -14.06 -5.99 20.38
N GLU A 155 -14.28 -5.67 21.66
CA GLU A 155 -13.60 -4.53 22.31
C GLU A 155 -12.08 -4.75 22.44
N ALA A 156 -11.66 -5.98 22.75
CA ALA A 156 -10.24 -6.32 22.77
C ALA A 156 -9.59 -6.17 21.39
N TYR A 157 -10.29 -6.59 20.33
CA TYR A 157 -9.80 -6.45 18.97
C TYR A 157 -9.67 -4.97 18.55
N ALA A 158 -10.66 -4.15 18.86
CA ALA A 158 -10.57 -2.72 18.63
C ALA A 158 -9.39 -2.08 19.39
N ARG A 159 -9.15 -2.47 20.65
CA ARG A 159 -7.96 -2.00 21.41
C ARG A 159 -6.65 -2.46 20.79
N TRP A 160 -6.60 -3.71 20.30
CA TRP A 160 -5.43 -4.23 19.60
C TRP A 160 -5.11 -3.42 18.34
N ILE A 161 -6.12 -3.15 17.48
CA ILE A 161 -5.98 -2.30 16.30
C ILE A 161 -5.47 -0.91 16.71
N MET A 162 -6.11 -0.27 17.68
CA MET A 162 -5.72 1.06 18.14
C MET A 162 -4.27 1.08 18.66
N LYS A 163 -3.85 0.02 19.36
CA LYS A 163 -2.48 -0.10 19.85
C LYS A 163 -1.48 -0.19 18.70
N GLN A 164 -1.72 -1.06 17.71
CA GLN A 164 -0.83 -1.20 16.54
C GLN A 164 -0.68 0.13 15.78
N VAL A 165 -1.79 0.79 15.51
CA VAL A 165 -1.84 2.07 14.80
C VAL A 165 -1.08 3.16 15.56
N ASN A 166 -1.30 3.27 16.86
CA ASN A 166 -0.67 4.31 17.70
C ASN A 166 0.82 4.05 17.90
N ASP A 167 1.22 2.81 18.18
CA ASP A 167 2.62 2.44 18.42
C ASP A 167 3.50 2.69 17.19
N ALA A 168 2.99 2.42 15.99
CA ALA A 168 3.68 2.71 14.74
C ALA A 168 3.52 4.17 14.27
N GLY A 169 2.58 4.91 14.85
CA GLY A 169 2.24 6.27 14.42
C GLY A 169 1.69 6.31 13.00
N LEU A 170 0.75 5.40 12.70
CA LEU A 170 -0.01 5.36 11.46
C LEU A 170 -1.11 6.44 11.45
N ASN A 171 -1.75 6.59 10.32
CA ASN A 171 -2.81 7.59 10.11
C ASN A 171 -4.22 7.00 10.18
N GLY A 172 -4.36 5.76 10.63
CA GLY A 172 -5.65 5.10 10.77
C GLY A 172 -5.63 3.62 10.44
N VAL A 173 -6.81 3.09 10.13
CA VAL A 173 -7.04 1.68 9.81
C VAL A 173 -7.93 1.55 8.57
N ASP A 174 -7.67 0.52 7.80
CA ASP A 174 -8.54 -0.01 6.76
C ASP A 174 -8.96 -1.42 7.15
N ILE A 175 -10.26 -1.65 7.28
CA ILE A 175 -10.84 -2.90 7.74
C ILE A 175 -11.30 -3.71 6.54
N ASP A 176 -10.62 -4.81 6.25
CA ASP A 176 -10.93 -5.74 5.18
C ASP A 176 -12.15 -6.60 5.53
N TYR A 177 -13.31 -6.18 5.02
CA TYR A 177 -14.59 -6.83 5.28
C TYR A 177 -14.84 -7.96 4.28
N GLU A 178 -14.34 -9.15 4.61
CA GLU A 178 -14.47 -10.36 3.80
C GLU A 178 -15.00 -11.55 4.60
N GLY A 179 -16.28 -11.52 4.96
CA GLY A 179 -16.92 -12.71 5.50
C GLY A 179 -17.56 -12.57 6.86
N TRP A 180 -17.36 -11.50 7.59
CA TRP A 180 -18.19 -11.20 8.76
C TRP A 180 -19.61 -10.85 8.33
N ASN A 181 -20.56 -10.96 9.27
CA ASN A 181 -21.89 -10.42 9.07
C ASN A 181 -21.91 -8.90 9.30
N GLU A 182 -22.96 -8.23 8.78
CA GLU A 182 -23.12 -6.77 8.88
C GLU A 182 -23.15 -6.29 10.35
N THR A 183 -23.62 -7.12 11.29
CA THR A 183 -23.66 -6.76 12.72
C THR A 183 -22.27 -6.66 13.31
N ASN A 184 -21.38 -7.60 13.01
CA ASN A 184 -20.03 -7.60 13.55
C ASN A 184 -19.18 -6.46 13.01
N ILE A 185 -19.23 -6.22 11.68
CA ILE A 185 -18.49 -5.09 11.11
C ILE A 185 -19.01 -3.76 11.66
N PHE A 186 -20.32 -3.60 11.80
CA PHE A 186 -20.88 -2.38 12.39
C PHE A 186 -20.44 -2.17 13.85
N ARG A 187 -20.40 -3.25 14.67
CA ARG A 187 -19.92 -3.15 16.06
C ARG A 187 -18.47 -2.68 16.12
N LEU A 188 -17.58 -3.25 15.30
CA LEU A 188 -16.18 -2.85 15.24
C LEU A 188 -16.04 -1.39 14.80
N VAL A 189 -16.69 -1.01 13.69
CA VAL A 189 -16.70 0.36 13.16
C VAL A 189 -17.23 1.35 14.21
N LYS A 190 -18.29 1.00 14.93
CA LYS A 190 -18.87 1.85 15.97
C LYS A 190 -17.93 2.04 17.16
N ILE A 191 -17.16 1.03 17.56
CA ILE A 191 -16.18 1.14 18.65
C ILE A 191 -15.03 2.06 18.20
N LEU A 192 -14.42 1.77 17.05
CA LEU A 192 -13.31 2.56 16.50
C LEU A 192 -13.76 3.99 16.16
N GLY A 193 -14.96 4.16 15.65
CA GLY A 193 -15.55 5.45 15.28
C GLY A 193 -15.80 6.41 16.44
N GLN A 194 -15.66 5.96 17.70
CA GLN A 194 -15.62 6.87 18.86
C GLN A 194 -14.28 7.63 18.95
N TYR A 195 -13.24 7.07 18.34
CA TYR A 195 -11.87 7.60 18.42
C TYR A 195 -11.41 8.20 17.09
N TRP A 196 -11.72 7.58 15.96
CA TRP A 196 -11.23 7.89 14.62
C TRP A 196 -12.38 8.13 13.64
N GLY A 197 -12.03 8.65 12.46
CA GLY A 197 -13.03 8.94 11.43
C GLY A 197 -13.87 10.20 11.73
N PRO A 198 -14.82 10.52 10.85
CA PRO A 198 -15.55 11.80 10.88
C PRO A 198 -16.27 12.14 12.18
N MET A 199 -16.70 11.14 12.93
CA MET A 199 -17.39 11.30 14.21
C MET A 199 -16.49 11.09 15.43
N GLY A 200 -15.22 10.69 15.22
CA GLY A 200 -14.29 10.33 16.29
C GLY A 200 -13.70 11.54 17.02
N GLN A 201 -13.09 11.26 18.16
CA GLN A 201 -12.36 12.27 18.95
C GLN A 201 -11.15 12.83 18.18
N ASN A 202 -10.58 12.05 17.27
CA ASN A 202 -9.50 12.45 16.38
C ASN A 202 -9.91 12.22 14.91
N PRO A 203 -10.60 13.17 14.29
CA PRO A 203 -11.09 13.04 12.92
C PRO A 203 -9.99 13.07 11.85
N ASP A 204 -8.74 13.40 12.22
CA ASP A 204 -7.60 13.31 11.30
C ASP A 204 -7.11 11.86 11.11
N MET A 205 -7.52 10.95 11.99
CA MET A 205 -7.24 9.52 11.88
C MET A 205 -8.31 8.84 11.04
N LEU A 206 -7.89 8.18 9.98
CA LEU A 206 -8.79 7.52 9.03
C LEU A 206 -9.43 6.26 9.60
N LEU A 207 -10.72 6.12 9.38
CA LEU A 207 -11.45 4.87 9.53
C LEU A 207 -12.04 4.47 8.18
N ILE A 208 -11.49 3.42 7.60
CA ILE A 208 -11.83 2.93 6.26
C ILE A 208 -12.37 1.51 6.39
N VAL A 209 -13.30 1.14 5.53
CA VAL A 209 -13.72 -0.25 5.34
C VAL A 209 -13.59 -0.59 3.87
N ASP A 210 -12.76 -1.58 3.57
CA ASP A 210 -12.74 -2.18 2.25
C ASP A 210 -13.62 -3.45 2.21
N TYR A 211 -14.11 -3.80 1.01
CA TYR A 211 -15.01 -4.93 0.83
C TYR A 211 -14.93 -5.52 -0.58
N PHE A 212 -15.05 -6.85 -0.65
CA PHE A 212 -15.04 -7.58 -1.91
C PHE A 212 -16.46 -7.78 -2.48
N SER A 213 -17.23 -8.68 -1.90
CA SER A 213 -18.55 -9.06 -2.42
C SER A 213 -19.71 -8.57 -1.55
N ALA A 214 -19.56 -8.65 -0.24
CA ALA A 214 -20.56 -8.19 0.71
C ALA A 214 -20.26 -6.73 1.10
N GLN A 215 -21.24 -5.86 0.96
CA GLN A 215 -21.10 -4.46 1.36
C GLN A 215 -21.41 -4.29 2.85
N PRO A 216 -20.66 -3.49 3.62
CA PRO A 216 -21.04 -3.09 4.96
C PRO A 216 -22.43 -2.45 4.99
N GLY A 217 -23.10 -2.49 6.12
CA GLY A 217 -24.38 -1.80 6.31
C GLY A 217 -24.24 -0.28 6.19
N SER A 218 -25.31 0.39 5.76
CA SER A 218 -25.33 1.86 5.71
C SER A 218 -25.12 2.53 7.08
N ASP A 219 -25.32 1.81 8.17
CA ASP A 219 -25.09 2.28 9.54
C ASP A 219 -23.60 2.56 9.82
N CYS A 220 -22.68 2.00 9.02
CA CYS A 220 -21.25 2.30 9.09
C CYS A 220 -20.89 3.68 8.50
N GLU A 221 -21.73 4.22 7.63
CA GLU A 221 -21.41 5.43 6.85
C GLU A 221 -21.01 6.65 7.68
N PRO A 222 -21.70 7.00 8.77
CA PRO A 222 -21.33 8.19 9.55
C PRO A 222 -19.95 8.13 10.19
N TYR A 223 -19.45 6.92 10.42
CA TYR A 223 -18.19 6.69 11.13
C TYR A 223 -16.97 6.58 10.20
N CYS A 224 -17.19 6.22 8.93
CA CYS A 224 -16.09 5.94 8.00
C CYS A 224 -15.79 7.16 7.12
N ASP A 225 -14.49 7.37 6.86
CA ASP A 225 -14.02 8.33 5.87
C ASP A 225 -14.28 7.82 4.46
N TYR A 226 -13.93 6.56 4.21
CA TYR A 226 -14.04 5.92 2.90
C TYR A 226 -14.54 4.48 3.00
N PHE A 227 -15.15 4.06 1.89
CA PHE A 227 -15.50 2.68 1.58
C PHE A 227 -14.76 2.27 0.30
N VAL A 228 -13.85 1.32 0.42
CA VAL A 228 -13.01 0.87 -0.68
C VAL A 228 -13.61 -0.39 -1.29
N GLN A 229 -14.16 -0.28 -2.48
CA GLN A 229 -14.61 -1.46 -3.21
C GLN A 229 -13.41 -2.16 -3.85
N GLN A 230 -13.23 -3.43 -3.57
CA GLN A 230 -12.33 -4.32 -4.30
C GLN A 230 -12.97 -4.62 -5.68
N ALA A 231 -12.90 -3.64 -6.59
CA ALA A 231 -13.55 -3.66 -7.89
C ALA A 231 -12.74 -4.44 -8.94
N TYR A 232 -12.17 -5.57 -8.52
CA TYR A 232 -11.31 -6.44 -9.33
C TYR A 232 -12.06 -6.92 -10.57
N SER A 233 -11.74 -6.37 -11.73
CA SER A 233 -12.54 -6.52 -12.93
C SER A 233 -12.67 -7.97 -13.42
N ASP A 234 -11.63 -8.79 -13.16
CA ASP A 234 -11.61 -10.23 -13.50
C ASP A 234 -12.46 -11.10 -12.55
N GLN A 235 -12.77 -10.61 -11.36
CA GLN A 235 -13.48 -11.38 -10.32
C GLN A 235 -14.89 -10.83 -10.04
N THR A 236 -15.01 -9.50 -9.91
CA THR A 236 -16.27 -8.87 -9.49
C THR A 236 -17.02 -8.21 -10.65
N GLY A 237 -16.40 -8.15 -11.84
CA GLY A 237 -16.94 -7.43 -13.01
C GLY A 237 -16.79 -5.91 -12.89
N GLY A 238 -15.89 -5.44 -12.02
CA GLY A 238 -15.42 -4.06 -11.97
C GLY A 238 -16.21 -3.12 -11.08
N LEU A 239 -16.09 -1.83 -11.35
CA LEU A 239 -16.67 -0.73 -10.60
C LEU A 239 -18.20 -0.83 -10.49
N ARG A 240 -18.71 -0.80 -9.26
CA ARG A 240 -20.14 -0.83 -8.95
C ARG A 240 -20.44 0.13 -7.79
N PRO A 241 -20.88 1.36 -8.07
CA PRO A 241 -21.23 2.31 -7.03
C PRO A 241 -22.32 1.76 -6.10
N SER A 242 -22.09 1.89 -4.81
CA SER A 242 -23.08 1.53 -3.79
C SER A 242 -24.06 2.69 -3.58
N SER A 243 -25.34 2.36 -3.42
CA SER A 243 -26.34 3.33 -2.94
C SER A 243 -26.35 3.50 -1.41
N ARG A 244 -25.53 2.73 -0.68
CA ARG A 244 -25.47 2.75 0.80
C ARG A 244 -24.64 3.91 1.34
N TYR A 245 -23.74 4.47 0.53
CA TYR A 245 -22.80 5.51 0.92
C TYR A 245 -22.78 6.66 -0.09
N PRO A 246 -22.45 7.90 0.33
CA PRO A 246 -22.13 8.97 -0.60
C PRO A 246 -21.03 8.57 -1.58
N ILE A 247 -21.17 8.97 -2.83
CA ILE A 247 -20.20 8.59 -3.86
C ILE A 247 -18.81 9.19 -3.58
N GLU A 248 -18.76 10.31 -2.90
CA GLU A 248 -17.55 11.00 -2.48
C GLU A 248 -16.73 10.22 -1.44
N LYS A 249 -17.35 9.23 -0.78
CA LYS A 249 -16.68 8.30 0.13
C LYS A 249 -16.30 6.97 -0.53
N GLN A 250 -16.61 6.74 -1.80
CA GLN A 250 -16.37 5.46 -2.46
C GLN A 250 -15.10 5.50 -3.30
N ILE A 251 -14.17 4.59 -2.98
CA ILE A 251 -12.93 4.35 -3.71
C ILE A 251 -13.05 3.02 -4.44
N PHE A 252 -12.62 2.97 -5.71
CA PHE A 252 -12.70 1.78 -6.53
C PHE A 252 -11.30 1.26 -6.82
N CYS A 253 -10.95 0.08 -6.28
CA CYS A 253 -9.64 -0.53 -6.45
C CYS A 253 -9.66 -1.64 -7.48
N GLU A 254 -8.75 -1.56 -8.45
CA GLU A 254 -8.40 -2.67 -9.35
C GLU A 254 -7.28 -3.51 -8.73
N GLN A 255 -7.07 -4.74 -9.19
CA GLN A 255 -5.90 -5.52 -8.81
C GLN A 255 -4.87 -5.60 -9.93
N PHE A 256 -3.59 -5.55 -9.54
CA PHE A 256 -2.45 -5.74 -10.44
C PHE A 256 -1.80 -7.12 -10.33
N GLY A 257 -2.32 -8.01 -9.51
CA GLY A 257 -1.80 -9.36 -9.31
C GLY A 257 -1.88 -10.27 -10.54
N LYS A 258 -1.78 -11.56 -10.32
CA LYS A 258 -1.74 -12.59 -11.38
C LYS A 258 -2.87 -12.43 -12.40
N GLY A 259 -2.56 -11.95 -13.58
CA GLY A 259 -3.51 -11.69 -14.67
C GLY A 259 -3.58 -10.24 -15.11
N PHE A 260 -3.20 -9.29 -14.25
CA PHE A 260 -3.12 -7.87 -14.56
C PHE A 260 -1.72 -7.29 -14.37
N GLY A 261 -0.72 -8.12 -14.15
CA GLY A 261 0.65 -7.72 -13.89
C GLY A 261 1.36 -7.01 -15.04
N PRO A 262 2.67 -6.80 -14.95
CA PRO A 262 3.48 -5.86 -15.76
C PRO A 262 3.50 -6.10 -17.26
N THR A 263 2.82 -7.10 -17.77
CA THR A 263 2.67 -7.40 -19.21
C THR A 263 1.67 -6.49 -19.95
N GLY A 264 1.30 -5.36 -19.34
CA GLY A 264 0.47 -4.34 -19.99
C GLY A 264 -1.03 -4.41 -19.68
N HIS A 265 -1.43 -5.27 -18.78
CA HIS A 265 -2.82 -5.38 -18.36
C HIS A 265 -3.00 -4.68 -17.00
N ASN A 266 -3.37 -3.40 -17.06
CA ASN A 266 -3.70 -2.60 -15.87
C ASN A 266 -5.16 -2.81 -15.44
N GLY A 267 -5.79 -3.89 -15.86
CA GLY A 267 -7.20 -4.10 -15.69
C GLY A 267 -8.01 -2.88 -16.17
N MET A 268 -8.94 -2.45 -15.35
CA MET A 268 -9.82 -1.32 -15.62
C MET A 268 -9.43 -0.05 -14.85
N LEU A 269 -8.25 0.02 -14.22
CA LEU A 269 -7.86 1.15 -13.36
C LEU A 269 -8.04 2.51 -14.05
N LEU A 270 -7.56 2.65 -15.31
CA LEU A 270 -7.65 3.92 -16.04
C LEU A 270 -9.09 4.26 -16.39
N GLU A 271 -9.96 3.25 -16.60
CA GLU A 271 -11.38 3.47 -16.81
C GLU A 271 -12.08 3.89 -15.51
N TYR A 272 -11.69 3.34 -14.35
CA TYR A 272 -12.20 3.78 -13.06
C TYR A 272 -11.77 5.21 -12.75
N ALA A 273 -10.53 5.57 -13.08
CA ALA A 273 -10.05 6.94 -12.94
C ALA A 273 -10.86 7.96 -13.78
N LYS A 274 -11.26 7.58 -15.00
CA LYS A 274 -12.06 8.43 -15.91
C LYS A 274 -13.55 8.46 -15.55
N TRP A 275 -14.03 7.43 -14.84
CA TRP A 275 -15.44 7.32 -14.54
C TRP A 275 -15.91 8.44 -13.61
N GLU A 276 -17.03 9.05 -13.92
CA GLU A 276 -17.68 10.09 -13.13
C GLU A 276 -19.16 9.74 -12.88
N PRO A 277 -19.74 10.14 -11.74
CA PRO A 277 -21.16 9.89 -11.41
C PRO A 277 -22.16 10.49 -12.39
N GLY A 278 -21.79 11.46 -13.20
CA GLY A 278 -22.65 12.10 -14.21
C GLY A 278 -23.62 13.16 -13.69
N ASP A 279 -23.61 13.44 -12.39
CA ASP A 279 -24.48 14.43 -11.74
C ASP A 279 -23.69 15.63 -11.19
N GLY A 280 -22.44 15.78 -11.62
CA GLY A 280 -21.53 16.86 -11.20
C GLY A 280 -20.84 16.62 -9.86
N ARG A 281 -21.14 15.51 -9.17
CA ARG A 281 -20.35 15.06 -8.01
C ARG A 281 -19.11 14.32 -8.50
N ARG A 282 -18.11 14.22 -7.66
CA ARG A 282 -16.94 13.35 -7.86
C ARG A 282 -17.07 12.06 -7.05
N LYS A 283 -16.39 11.02 -7.44
CA LYS A 283 -16.17 9.82 -6.61
C LYS A 283 -15.14 10.10 -5.51
N GLY A 284 -15.05 9.23 -4.52
CA GLY A 284 -14.01 9.31 -3.49
C GLY A 284 -12.61 9.13 -4.05
N GLY A 285 -12.44 8.26 -5.03
CA GLY A 285 -11.15 8.04 -5.69
C GLY A 285 -11.03 6.69 -6.38
N CYS A 286 -9.79 6.37 -6.77
CA CYS A 286 -9.42 5.04 -7.30
C CYS A 286 -8.16 4.52 -6.63
N GLY A 287 -7.98 3.20 -6.68
CA GLY A 287 -6.82 2.55 -6.11
C GLY A 287 -6.47 1.24 -6.77
N VAL A 288 -5.44 0.61 -6.21
CA VAL A 288 -4.94 -0.69 -6.68
C VAL A 288 -4.56 -1.61 -5.54
N TYR A 289 -4.81 -2.89 -5.74
CA TYR A 289 -4.25 -3.99 -4.98
C TYR A 289 -3.03 -4.55 -5.71
N TYR A 290 -1.97 -4.96 -4.99
CA TYR A 290 -0.67 -5.34 -5.55
C TYR A 290 0.00 -4.22 -6.38
N LEU A 291 0.08 -3.00 -5.83
CA LEU A 291 0.76 -1.90 -6.53
C LEU A 291 2.21 -2.25 -6.89
N ASP A 292 2.89 -3.01 -6.05
CA ASP A 292 4.26 -3.50 -6.23
C ASP A 292 4.44 -4.33 -7.50
N ASP A 293 3.44 -5.07 -7.97
CA ASP A 293 3.51 -5.83 -9.22
C ASP A 293 3.62 -4.92 -10.47
N ASN A 294 3.37 -3.64 -10.34
CA ASN A 294 3.49 -2.65 -11.42
C ASN A 294 4.62 -1.64 -11.19
N PHE A 295 5.67 -2.01 -10.45
CA PHE A 295 6.79 -1.08 -10.23
C PHE A 295 7.42 -0.62 -11.54
N LEU A 296 7.76 -1.55 -12.45
CA LEU A 296 8.29 -1.23 -13.78
C LEU A 296 7.48 -1.97 -14.85
N ASP A 297 6.96 -1.23 -15.80
CA ASP A 297 6.37 -1.75 -17.04
C ASP A 297 7.32 -1.50 -18.22
N VAL A 298 6.83 -1.76 -19.44
CA VAL A 298 7.59 -1.54 -20.69
C VAL A 298 7.99 -0.09 -20.94
N SER A 299 7.39 0.88 -20.23
CA SER A 299 7.74 2.31 -20.32
C SER A 299 9.02 2.64 -19.57
N GLY A 300 9.43 1.82 -18.62
CA GLY A 300 10.52 2.10 -17.69
C GLY A 300 10.19 3.18 -16.65
N ILE A 301 8.95 3.63 -16.57
CA ILE A 301 8.48 4.63 -15.59
C ILE A 301 7.92 3.89 -14.37
N PRO A 302 8.48 4.08 -13.16
CA PRO A 302 7.96 3.45 -11.96
C PRO A 302 6.48 3.76 -11.72
N TYR A 303 5.68 2.73 -11.50
CA TYR A 303 4.23 2.82 -11.23
C TYR A 303 3.44 3.59 -12.30
N ASN A 304 3.82 3.44 -13.58
CA ASN A 304 3.29 4.24 -14.68
C ASN A 304 1.77 4.27 -14.77
N ALA A 305 1.11 3.11 -14.72
CA ALA A 305 -0.35 3.03 -14.80
C ALA A 305 -1.03 3.75 -13.63
N PHE A 306 -0.50 3.58 -12.42
CA PHE A 306 -1.05 4.23 -11.23
C PHE A 306 -0.84 5.75 -11.26
N ARG A 307 0.35 6.22 -11.72
CA ARG A 307 0.61 7.66 -11.94
C ARG A 307 -0.34 8.26 -12.97
N GLN A 308 -0.63 7.55 -14.06
CA GLN A 308 -1.62 7.99 -15.05
C GLN A 308 -3.03 8.08 -14.43
N ALA A 309 -3.45 7.12 -13.62
CA ALA A 309 -4.73 7.18 -12.93
C ALA A 309 -4.83 8.41 -12.02
N ILE A 310 -3.80 8.69 -11.24
CA ILE A 310 -3.73 9.91 -10.40
C ILE A 310 -3.88 11.18 -11.23
N GLN A 311 -3.19 11.26 -12.37
CA GLN A 311 -3.26 12.44 -13.25
C GLN A 311 -4.62 12.59 -13.95
N ILE A 312 -5.31 11.49 -14.23
CA ILE A 312 -6.67 11.51 -14.78
C ILE A 312 -7.66 12.05 -13.73
N MET A 313 -7.59 11.52 -12.50
CA MET A 313 -8.44 11.97 -11.40
C MET A 313 -8.19 13.43 -11.03
N ASN A 314 -6.93 13.84 -11.02
CA ASN A 314 -6.48 15.14 -10.54
C ASN A 314 -5.53 15.78 -11.57
N PRO A 315 -6.05 16.29 -12.69
CA PRO A 315 -5.22 16.91 -13.72
C PRO A 315 -4.50 18.13 -13.19
N ALA A 316 -3.22 18.27 -13.57
CA ALA A 316 -2.43 19.42 -13.20
C ALA A 316 -3.09 20.71 -13.74
N VAL A 317 -3.28 21.69 -12.87
CA VAL A 317 -3.75 23.01 -13.29
C VAL A 317 -2.60 23.72 -14.00
N PRO A 318 -2.75 24.14 -15.26
CA PRO A 318 -1.73 24.95 -15.94
C PRO A 318 -1.52 26.24 -15.16
N TYR A 319 -0.27 26.60 -14.91
CA TYR A 319 0.12 27.89 -14.33
C TYR A 319 -0.08 29.01 -15.32
#